data_27967cde50ffa004191198c930600baa
#
_entry.id   27967cde50ffa004191198c930600baa
#
_cell.length_a   1.000
_cell.length_b   1.000
_cell.length_c   1.000
_cell.angle_alpha   90.00
_cell.angle_beta   90.00
_cell.angle_gamma   90.00
#
_symmetry.space_group_name_H-M   'P 1'
#
loop_
_entity.id
_entity.type
_entity.pdbx_description
1 polymer ?
#
loop_
_entity_poly.entity_id
_entity_poly.type
_entity_poly.pdbx_seq_one_letter_code
_entity_poly.pdbx_strand_id
1 'polypeptide(L)'
;MNKIALVVDDTSYIREDIKDILEEQGYKVYEASDGLEAIEMYKKVSPSVVTMDINMPRMHGLKAAQVITDLDKEARIMICSTMVMFPNYMKMGKEAGAKAFLSKPFDEDEFMNEFSKLFL
;
A
#
# COMPACT_ATOMS: atom_id res chain seq x y z
N MET A 1 -17.06 -3.40 -6.39
CA MET A 1 -15.63 -3.41 -6.05
C MET A 1 -15.24 -4.81 -5.60
N ASN A 2 -14.10 -5.34 -6.08
CA ASN A 2 -13.64 -6.64 -5.64
C ASN A 2 -13.02 -6.56 -4.23
N LYS A 3 -12.81 -7.72 -3.63
CA LYS A 3 -12.15 -7.85 -2.32
C LYS A 3 -10.74 -8.45 -2.50
N ILE A 4 -9.95 -7.83 -3.37
CA ILE A 4 -8.56 -8.21 -3.62
C ILE A 4 -7.67 -7.09 -3.13
N ALA A 5 -6.67 -7.43 -2.31
CA ALA A 5 -5.69 -6.49 -1.79
C ALA A 5 -4.29 -6.90 -2.24
N LEU A 6 -3.45 -5.90 -2.48
CA LEU A 6 -2.02 -6.09 -2.75
C LEU A 6 -1.24 -5.46 -1.60
N VAL A 7 -0.43 -6.25 -0.92
CA VAL A 7 0.39 -5.82 0.22
C VAL A 7 1.85 -5.80 -0.21
N VAL A 8 2.45 -4.62 -0.20
CA VAL A 8 3.82 -4.40 -0.69
C VAL A 8 4.72 -3.92 0.44
N ASP A 9 5.69 -4.74 0.79
CA ASP A 9 6.70 -4.45 1.81
C ASP A 9 7.84 -5.43 1.64
N ASP A 10 9.08 -4.99 1.82
CA ASP A 10 10.22 -5.89 1.70
C ASP A 10 10.42 -6.77 2.93
N THR A 11 9.70 -6.50 4.01
CA THR A 11 9.77 -7.27 5.26
C THR A 11 8.62 -8.26 5.34
N SER A 12 8.93 -9.55 5.30
CA SER A 12 7.91 -10.61 5.24
C SER A 12 6.95 -10.61 6.43
N TYR A 13 7.44 -10.36 7.66
CA TYR A 13 6.55 -10.37 8.82
C TYR A 13 5.59 -9.18 8.83
N ILE A 14 5.98 -8.04 8.26
CA ILE A 14 5.07 -6.89 8.11
C ILE A 14 3.97 -7.23 7.10
N ARG A 15 4.35 -7.85 5.96
CA ARG A 15 3.34 -8.31 4.99
C ARG A 15 2.36 -9.28 5.63
N GLU A 16 2.86 -10.21 6.44
CA GLU A 16 2.02 -11.19 7.13
C GLU A 16 1.04 -10.52 8.09
N ASP A 17 1.51 -9.56 8.89
CA ASP A 17 0.64 -8.81 9.81
C ASP A 17 -0.48 -8.09 9.07
N ILE A 18 -0.15 -7.38 7.99
CA ILE A 18 -1.14 -6.65 7.19
C ILE A 18 -2.10 -7.63 6.51
N LYS A 19 -1.56 -8.73 5.98
CA LYS A 19 -2.36 -9.77 5.35
C LYS A 19 -3.40 -10.33 6.32
N ASP A 20 -3.00 -10.62 7.56
CA ASP A 20 -3.91 -11.15 8.56
C ASP A 20 -5.06 -10.17 8.84
N ILE A 21 -4.75 -8.87 8.97
CA ILE A 21 -5.78 -7.85 9.18
C ILE A 21 -6.76 -7.82 8.00
N LEU A 22 -6.24 -7.82 6.78
CA LEU A 22 -7.06 -7.70 5.58
C LEU A 22 -7.86 -8.98 5.30
N GLU A 23 -7.31 -10.15 5.57
CA GLU A 23 -8.05 -11.40 5.43
C GLU A 23 -9.23 -11.45 6.38
N GLU A 24 -9.10 -10.94 7.59
CA GLU A 24 -10.21 -10.82 8.53
C GLU A 24 -11.32 -9.93 7.99
N GLN A 25 -10.99 -8.97 7.14
CA GLN A 25 -11.96 -8.08 6.49
C GLN A 25 -12.53 -8.69 5.20
N GLY A 26 -12.16 -9.91 4.87
CA GLY A 26 -12.68 -10.62 3.70
C GLY A 26 -11.89 -10.42 2.41
N TYR A 27 -10.71 -9.83 2.48
CA TYR A 27 -9.87 -9.66 1.30
C TYR A 27 -9.09 -10.91 0.97
N LYS A 28 -8.96 -11.18 -0.33
CA LYS A 28 -7.93 -12.09 -0.83
C LYS A 28 -6.67 -11.27 -1.02
N VAL A 29 -5.58 -11.68 -0.38
CA VAL A 29 -4.35 -10.90 -0.33
C VAL A 29 -3.27 -11.48 -1.22
N TYR A 30 -2.69 -10.64 -2.06
CA TYR A 30 -1.48 -10.93 -2.81
C TYR A 30 -0.35 -10.07 -2.24
N GLU A 31 0.88 -10.54 -2.35
CA GLU A 31 2.04 -9.88 -1.78
C GLU A 31 3.07 -9.54 -2.84
N ALA A 32 3.82 -8.47 -2.59
CA ALA A 32 4.98 -8.09 -3.38
C ALA A 32 6.06 -7.58 -2.42
N SER A 33 7.33 -7.83 -2.75
CA SER A 33 8.46 -7.47 -1.89
C SER A 33 9.22 -6.24 -2.35
N ASP A 34 8.88 -5.68 -3.50
CA ASP A 34 9.48 -4.44 -4.02
C ASP A 34 8.56 -3.76 -5.02
N GLY A 35 8.97 -2.56 -5.46
CA GLY A 35 8.13 -1.75 -6.34
C GLY A 35 7.91 -2.34 -7.73
N LEU A 36 8.89 -3.03 -8.29
CA LEU A 36 8.73 -3.65 -9.62
C LEU A 36 7.74 -4.79 -9.57
N GLU A 37 7.85 -5.64 -8.56
CA GLU A 37 6.92 -6.74 -8.35
C GLU A 37 5.51 -6.21 -8.08
N ALA A 38 5.40 -5.10 -7.34
CA ALA A 38 4.12 -4.46 -7.07
C ALA A 38 3.40 -4.04 -8.35
N ILE A 39 4.12 -3.45 -9.29
CA ILE A 39 3.55 -3.02 -10.58
C ILE A 39 3.06 -4.23 -11.37
N GLU A 40 3.87 -5.28 -11.45
CA GLU A 40 3.49 -6.51 -12.14
C GLU A 40 2.25 -7.14 -11.53
N MET A 41 2.22 -7.25 -10.20
CA MET A 41 1.07 -7.83 -9.50
C MET A 41 -0.19 -6.97 -9.65
N TYR A 42 -0.04 -5.65 -9.63
CA TYR A 42 -1.19 -4.76 -9.84
C TYR A 42 -1.86 -5.04 -11.19
N LYS A 43 -1.06 -5.15 -12.23
CA LYS A 43 -1.57 -5.47 -13.58
C LYS A 43 -2.23 -6.84 -13.63
N LYS A 44 -1.65 -7.81 -12.92
CA LYS A 44 -2.10 -9.21 -12.96
C LYS A 44 -3.40 -9.45 -12.22
N VAL A 45 -3.56 -8.86 -11.03
CA VAL A 45 -4.69 -9.18 -10.16
C VAL A 45 -5.72 -8.06 -10.03
N SER A 46 -5.43 -6.87 -10.51
CA SER A 46 -6.31 -5.70 -10.44
C SER A 46 -6.91 -5.52 -9.03
N PRO A 47 -6.09 -5.28 -8.01
CA PRO A 47 -6.59 -5.19 -6.64
C PRO A 47 -7.42 -3.93 -6.44
N SER A 48 -8.37 -3.99 -5.50
CA SER A 48 -9.16 -2.82 -5.15
C SER A 48 -8.44 -1.89 -4.16
N VAL A 49 -7.46 -2.43 -3.42
CA VAL A 49 -6.66 -1.66 -2.48
C VAL A 49 -5.21 -2.11 -2.51
N VAL A 50 -4.29 -1.19 -2.21
CA VAL A 50 -2.85 -1.47 -2.13
C VAL A 50 -2.31 -0.85 -0.85
N THR A 51 -1.51 -1.59 -0.11
CA THR A 51 -0.67 -1.02 0.95
C THR A 51 0.77 -1.05 0.44
N MET A 52 1.49 0.06 0.59
CA MET A 52 2.79 0.26 -0.05
C MET A 52 3.80 0.84 0.93
N ASP A 53 4.89 0.12 1.16
CA ASP A 53 6.05 0.69 1.88
C ASP A 53 6.83 1.62 0.94
N ILE A 54 7.64 2.51 1.50
CA ILE A 54 8.46 3.45 0.73
C ILE A 54 9.83 2.85 0.43
N ASN A 55 10.59 2.48 1.46
CA ASN A 55 11.97 2.02 1.30
C ASN A 55 12.03 0.52 0.97
N MET A 56 12.27 0.23 -0.29
CA MET A 56 12.35 -1.14 -0.80
C MET A 56 13.44 -1.25 -1.84
N PRO A 57 14.04 -2.45 -2.03
CA PRO A 57 15.02 -2.66 -3.09
C PRO A 57 14.37 -2.57 -4.48
N ARG A 58 15.19 -2.43 -5.49
CA ARG A 58 14.88 -2.33 -6.92
C ARG A 58 14.06 -1.09 -7.29
N MET A 59 12.90 -0.88 -6.67
CA MET A 59 12.11 0.33 -6.88
C MET A 59 11.38 0.67 -5.59
N HIS A 60 11.58 1.90 -5.08
CA HIS A 60 10.90 2.33 -3.85
C HIS A 60 9.42 2.60 -4.09
N GLY A 61 8.66 2.61 -2.99
CA GLY A 61 7.20 2.64 -3.07
C GLY A 61 6.59 3.90 -3.66
N LEU A 62 7.24 5.06 -3.50
CA LEU A 62 6.72 6.31 -4.09
C LEU A 62 6.71 6.24 -5.62
N LYS A 63 7.78 5.68 -6.21
CA LYS A 63 7.85 5.49 -7.65
C LYS A 63 6.81 4.47 -8.11
N ALA A 64 6.70 3.35 -7.39
CA ALA A 64 5.71 2.33 -7.71
C ALA A 64 4.29 2.89 -7.63
N ALA A 65 3.98 3.68 -6.59
CA ALA A 65 2.68 4.31 -6.43
C ALA A 65 2.37 5.24 -7.61
N GLN A 66 3.36 6.02 -8.06
CA GLN A 66 3.19 6.90 -9.21
C GLN A 66 2.87 6.10 -10.47
N VAL A 67 3.61 5.03 -10.73
CA VAL A 67 3.38 4.19 -11.91
C VAL A 67 1.98 3.55 -11.85
N ILE A 68 1.60 3.03 -10.69
CA ILE A 68 0.27 2.44 -10.51
C ILE A 68 -0.83 3.47 -10.73
N THR A 69 -0.65 4.67 -10.20
CA THR A 69 -1.62 5.76 -10.37
C THR A 69 -1.71 6.20 -11.85
N ASP A 70 -0.59 6.19 -12.56
CA ASP A 70 -0.58 6.49 -13.99
C ASP A 70 -1.34 5.43 -14.80
N LEU A 71 -1.26 4.16 -14.36
CA LEU A 71 -2.00 3.06 -14.99
C LEU A 71 -3.50 3.10 -14.63
N ASP A 72 -3.82 3.54 -13.42
CA ASP A 72 -5.17 3.55 -12.89
C ASP A 72 -5.35 4.74 -11.95
N LYS A 73 -6.00 5.79 -12.44
CA LYS A 73 -6.21 7.02 -11.67
C LYS A 73 -7.09 6.81 -10.44
N GLU A 74 -7.85 5.72 -10.39
CA GLU A 74 -8.72 5.41 -9.27
C GLU A 74 -8.07 4.43 -8.28
N ALA A 75 -6.79 4.10 -8.46
CA ALA A 75 -6.07 3.22 -7.55
C ALA A 75 -6.17 3.73 -6.10
N ARG A 76 -6.47 2.82 -5.19
CA ARG A 76 -6.56 3.11 -3.76
C ARG A 76 -5.30 2.61 -3.07
N ILE A 77 -4.39 3.55 -2.82
CA ILE A 77 -3.07 3.25 -2.26
C ILE A 77 -2.94 3.88 -0.88
N MET A 78 -2.59 3.07 0.11
CA MET A 78 -2.21 3.53 1.43
C MET A 78 -0.71 3.30 1.61
N ILE A 79 0.03 4.38 1.89
CA ILE A 79 1.46 4.28 2.22
C ILE A 79 1.59 3.83 3.68
N CYS A 80 2.36 2.76 3.92
CA CYS A 80 2.68 2.25 5.25
C CYS A 80 4.19 2.27 5.41
N SER A 81 4.73 3.23 6.18
CA SER A 81 6.18 3.40 6.28
C SER A 81 6.56 4.19 7.51
N THR A 82 7.78 3.96 8.03
CA THR A 82 8.36 4.81 9.06
C THR A 82 8.59 6.23 8.56
N MET A 83 8.72 6.41 7.24
CA MET A 83 8.98 7.70 6.62
C MET A 83 7.76 8.62 6.58
N VAL A 84 6.56 8.11 6.84
CA VAL A 84 5.31 8.89 6.84
C VAL A 84 5.34 10.03 7.86
N MET A 85 6.09 9.87 8.95
CA MET A 85 6.23 10.93 9.96
C MET A 85 6.93 12.19 9.43
N PHE A 86 7.62 12.11 8.29
CA PHE A 86 8.31 13.24 7.68
C PHE A 86 7.41 13.93 6.65
N PRO A 87 7.11 15.25 6.82
CA PRO A 87 6.17 15.95 5.93
C PRO A 87 6.50 15.85 4.44
N ASN A 88 7.78 15.84 4.08
CA ASN A 88 8.18 15.74 2.67
C ASN A 88 7.73 14.42 2.04
N TYR A 89 7.81 13.32 2.79
CA TYR A 89 7.39 12.02 2.27
C TYR A 89 5.88 11.93 2.14
N MET A 90 5.13 12.53 3.06
CA MET A 90 3.67 12.62 2.92
C MET A 90 3.30 13.41 1.66
N LYS A 91 3.96 14.54 1.44
CA LYS A 91 3.71 15.36 0.26
C LYS A 91 3.99 14.57 -1.01
N MET A 92 5.15 13.90 -1.10
CA MET A 92 5.51 13.09 -2.24
C MET A 92 4.53 11.93 -2.47
N GLY A 93 4.07 11.33 -1.38
CA GLY A 93 3.07 10.25 -1.45
C GLY A 93 1.74 10.74 -2.02
N LYS A 94 1.28 11.90 -1.60
CA LYS A 94 0.05 12.50 -2.14
C LYS A 94 0.21 12.81 -3.63
N GLU A 95 1.35 13.37 -4.02
CA GLU A 95 1.66 13.67 -5.42
C GLU A 95 1.72 12.39 -6.26
N ALA A 96 2.18 11.27 -5.67
CA ALA A 96 2.23 9.97 -6.31
C ALA A 96 0.86 9.28 -6.39
N GLY A 97 -0.19 9.88 -5.79
CA GLY A 97 -1.55 9.36 -5.86
C GLY A 97 -2.02 8.59 -4.63
N ALA A 98 -1.22 8.50 -3.58
CA ALA A 98 -1.65 7.83 -2.35
C ALA A 98 -2.75 8.63 -1.65
N LYS A 99 -3.71 7.91 -1.06
CA LYS A 99 -4.91 8.48 -0.44
C LYS A 99 -4.97 8.30 1.06
N ALA A 100 -4.08 7.49 1.63
CA ALA A 100 -3.99 7.27 3.05
C ALA A 100 -2.53 7.02 3.44
N PHE A 101 -2.19 7.29 4.70
CA PHE A 101 -0.81 7.26 5.19
C PHE A 101 -0.79 6.71 6.60
N LEU A 102 -0.02 5.65 6.81
CA LEU A 102 0.12 5.00 8.10
C LEU A 102 1.58 4.90 8.49
N SER A 103 1.94 5.43 9.66
CA SER A 103 3.30 5.34 10.18
C SER A 103 3.52 3.99 10.87
N LYS A 104 4.67 3.39 10.64
CA LYS A 104 5.11 2.21 11.40
C LYS A 104 5.82 2.66 12.69
N PRO A 105 5.69 1.94 13.79
CA PRO A 105 4.81 0.77 14.00
C PRO A 105 3.35 1.20 14.19
N PHE A 106 2.42 0.29 13.95
CA PHE A 106 0.99 0.55 14.06
C PHE A 106 0.29 -0.64 14.71
N ASP A 107 -0.89 -0.40 15.30
CA ASP A 107 -1.77 -1.48 15.73
C ASP A 107 -2.92 -1.63 14.72
N GLU A 108 -3.78 -2.62 14.95
CA GLU A 108 -4.86 -2.93 14.02
C GLU A 108 -5.86 -1.77 13.91
N ASP A 109 -6.17 -1.11 15.04
CA ASP A 109 -7.11 0.01 15.03
C ASP A 109 -6.58 1.19 14.23
N GLU A 110 -5.31 1.52 14.39
CA GLU A 110 -4.65 2.57 13.60
C GLU A 110 -4.66 2.22 12.12
N PHE A 111 -4.36 0.95 11.80
CA PHE A 111 -4.41 0.48 10.42
C PHE A 111 -5.81 0.67 9.83
N MET A 112 -6.85 0.20 10.51
CA MET A 112 -8.20 0.27 9.99
C MET A 112 -8.71 1.71 9.88
N ASN A 113 -8.31 2.59 10.79
CA ASN A 113 -8.69 4.00 10.72
C ASN A 113 -8.14 4.66 9.45
N GLU A 114 -6.87 4.43 9.12
CA GLU A 114 -6.28 4.98 7.89
C GLU A 114 -6.84 4.27 6.65
N PHE A 115 -6.97 2.96 6.72
CA PHE A 115 -7.47 2.14 5.61
C PHE A 115 -8.85 2.60 5.16
N SER A 116 -9.73 2.97 6.10
CA SER A 116 -11.08 3.43 5.78
C SER A 116 -11.09 4.68 4.90
N LYS A 117 -10.05 5.49 4.95
CA LYS A 117 -9.93 6.71 4.14
C LYS A 117 -9.80 6.40 2.64
N LEU A 118 -9.43 5.18 2.28
CA LEU A 118 -9.35 4.77 0.87
C LEU A 118 -10.73 4.76 0.19
N PHE A 119 -11.80 4.77 0.96
CA PHE A 119 -13.17 4.64 0.46
C PHE A 119 -14.00 5.92 0.60
N LEU A 120 -13.37 7.02 0.96
CA LEU A 120 -14.04 8.32 1.08
C LEU A 120 -14.27 8.99 -0.28
#